data_b78baaae7f4c012567bc9fade509fb8d
#
_entry.id   b78baaae7f4c012567bc9fade509fb8d
#
_cell.length_a   1.000
_cell.length_b   1.000
_cell.length_c   1.000
_cell.angle_alpha   90.00
_cell.angle_beta   90.00
_cell.angle_gamma   90.00
#
_symmetry.space_group_name_H-M   'P 1'
#
loop_
_entity.id
_entity.type
_entity.pdbx_description
1 polymer ?
#
loop_
_entity_poly.entity_id
_entity_poly.type
_entity_poly.pdbx_seq_one_letter_code
_entity_poly.pdbx_strand_id
1 'polypeptide(L)'
;MDAYRDLLRGVHADGARFDRLTLSAPWSLDLPGAPITLVTPVNGGAWVVPGDGEPRRLLRGDTAVVRGPGGFVLTDTVGAVPAAPGGAADIVVGAYRTASDVGHRLLGALPRVLTVADCDCGVLAESIAAEVSAADRAGQPYVLDKLLDWLLVCTLRDWFDRPDARPPAWYRALGDEVVGPAMRAVHDAPGRPWTTAGLAALAGVSRTAFTRRFTALVGEPPMAYLTGWRMELAAELLTDPGATVAAVARRVGYADAFAFSAAFKRVRGVSPSAHRGARAAV
;
A
#
# COMPACT_ATOMS: atom_id res chain seq x y z
N MET A 1 16.77 -1.65 -7.57
CA MET A 1 15.41 -2.08 -7.22
C MET A 1 14.66 -0.87 -6.67
N ASP A 2 13.36 -0.76 -6.87
CA ASP A 2 12.59 0.44 -6.51
C ASP A 2 12.09 0.29 -5.06
N ALA A 3 12.48 1.21 -4.17
CA ALA A 3 12.06 1.21 -2.76
C ALA A 3 10.52 1.36 -2.61
N TYR A 4 9.85 1.94 -3.60
CA TYR A 4 8.40 2.00 -3.70
C TYR A 4 7.79 0.60 -3.86
N ARG A 5 8.43 -0.27 -4.67
CA ARG A 5 8.05 -1.67 -4.82
C ARG A 5 8.12 -2.44 -3.49
N ASP A 6 9.13 -2.15 -2.66
CA ASP A 6 9.28 -2.85 -1.38
C ASP A 6 8.23 -2.41 -0.37
N LEU A 7 7.83 -1.15 -0.40
CA LEU A 7 6.75 -0.63 0.45
C LEU A 7 5.37 -1.16 0.04
N LEU A 8 5.21 -1.49 -1.24
CA LEU A 8 3.98 -2.11 -1.78
C LEU A 8 3.98 -3.64 -1.66
N ARG A 9 5.11 -4.28 -1.33
CA ARG A 9 5.18 -5.76 -1.18
C ARG A 9 4.15 -6.35 -0.23
N GLY A 10 3.69 -5.58 0.75
CA GLY A 10 2.68 -6.02 1.69
C GLY A 10 1.25 -5.67 1.31
N VAL A 11 1.06 -5.02 0.17
CA VAL A 11 -0.25 -4.64 -0.35
C VAL A 11 -0.40 -5.33 -1.69
N HIS A 12 -0.98 -6.51 -1.68
CA HIS A 12 -1.24 -7.29 -2.89
C HIS A 12 -2.72 -7.51 -3.08
N ALA A 13 -3.11 -7.56 -4.33
CA ALA A 13 -4.43 -8.01 -4.73
C ALA A 13 -4.62 -9.53 -4.52
N ASP A 14 -3.61 -10.24 -3.97
CA ASP A 14 -3.65 -11.68 -3.75
C ASP A 14 -4.84 -12.08 -2.87
N GLY A 15 -5.80 -12.78 -3.48
CA GLY A 15 -7.09 -13.10 -2.88
C GLY A 15 -8.01 -11.87 -2.69
N ALA A 16 -7.78 -10.78 -3.39
CA ALA A 16 -8.71 -9.66 -3.43
C ALA A 16 -10.06 -10.11 -4.01
N ARG A 17 -11.13 -9.52 -3.50
CA ARG A 17 -12.45 -9.67 -4.11
C ARG A 17 -12.65 -8.59 -5.15
N PHE A 18 -13.05 -9.01 -6.34
CA PHE A 18 -13.37 -8.11 -7.44
C PHE A 18 -14.80 -8.28 -7.82
N ASP A 19 -15.43 -7.13 -8.00
CA ASP A 19 -16.78 -7.09 -8.54
C ASP A 19 -16.83 -5.99 -9.61
N ARG A 20 -17.40 -6.33 -10.75
CA ARG A 20 -17.92 -5.35 -11.69
C ARG A 20 -19.41 -5.17 -11.40
N LEU A 21 -19.77 -3.98 -10.98
CA LEU A 21 -21.13 -3.60 -10.65
C LEU A 21 -21.73 -2.86 -11.84
N THR A 22 -22.71 -3.46 -12.48
CA THR A 22 -23.53 -2.79 -13.51
C THR A 22 -24.85 -2.37 -12.86
N LEU A 23 -25.05 -1.08 -12.71
CA LEU A 23 -26.11 -0.49 -11.89
C LEU A 23 -26.97 0.46 -12.72
N SER A 24 -28.27 0.50 -12.43
CA SER A 24 -29.23 1.43 -13.04
C SER A 24 -29.90 2.26 -11.94
N ALA A 25 -29.93 3.59 -12.12
CA ALA A 25 -30.49 4.49 -11.11
C ALA A 25 -31.99 4.23 -10.86
N PRO A 26 -32.49 4.44 -9.62
CA PRO A 26 -31.71 4.85 -8.46
C PRO A 26 -31.03 3.64 -7.77
N TRP A 27 -29.80 3.81 -7.30
CA TRP A 27 -29.09 2.75 -6.61
C TRP A 27 -28.26 3.28 -5.42
N SER A 28 -28.10 2.43 -4.42
CA SER A 28 -27.22 2.65 -3.26
C SER A 28 -26.77 1.30 -2.73
N LEU A 29 -25.48 1.16 -2.48
CA LEU A 29 -24.85 -0.10 -2.04
C LEU A 29 -23.98 0.15 -0.80
N ASP A 30 -24.24 -0.60 0.25
CA ASP A 30 -23.38 -0.66 1.42
C ASP A 30 -22.25 -1.64 1.15
N LEU A 31 -21.00 -1.14 1.16
CA LEU A 31 -19.82 -1.95 0.98
C LEU A 31 -19.12 -2.16 2.33
N PRO A 32 -18.72 -3.40 2.64
CA PRO A 32 -17.96 -3.67 3.84
C PRO A 32 -16.58 -3.01 3.75
N GLY A 33 -16.04 -2.58 4.88
CA GLY A 33 -14.69 -2.07 4.94
C GLY A 33 -13.65 -3.15 4.69
N ALA A 34 -12.58 -2.77 4.00
CA ALA A 34 -11.37 -3.55 3.82
C ALA A 34 -10.16 -2.68 4.19
N PRO A 35 -8.98 -3.26 4.41
CA PRO A 35 -7.77 -2.45 4.60
C PRO A 35 -7.59 -1.38 3.52
N ILE A 36 -7.81 -1.76 2.25
CA ILE A 36 -7.94 -0.88 1.09
C ILE A 36 -9.07 -1.37 0.21
N THR A 37 -9.92 -0.45 -0.25
CA THR A 37 -10.87 -0.70 -1.35
C THR A 37 -10.64 0.33 -2.44
N LEU A 38 -10.43 -0.15 -3.65
CA LEU A 38 -10.30 0.68 -4.85
C LEU A 38 -11.64 0.71 -5.56
N VAL A 39 -12.06 1.89 -5.99
CA VAL A 39 -13.33 2.12 -6.70
C VAL A 39 -13.05 2.96 -7.94
N THR A 40 -13.42 2.43 -9.11
CA THR A 40 -13.20 3.12 -10.39
C THR A 40 -14.43 2.98 -11.28
N PRO A 41 -15.17 4.06 -11.59
CA PRO A 41 -16.21 4.04 -12.62
C PRO A 41 -15.57 3.87 -14.00
N VAL A 42 -15.98 2.81 -14.71
CA VAL A 42 -15.63 2.57 -16.11
C VAL A 42 -16.61 3.27 -17.02
N ASN A 43 -17.85 3.40 -16.55
CA ASN A 43 -18.90 4.18 -17.21
C ASN A 43 -19.80 4.84 -16.16
N GLY A 44 -20.40 6.00 -16.50
CA GLY A 44 -21.24 6.76 -15.58
C GLY A 44 -20.45 7.42 -14.45
N GLY A 45 -20.93 7.31 -13.22
CA GLY A 45 -20.28 7.86 -12.04
C GLY A 45 -20.86 7.31 -10.75
N ALA A 46 -20.17 7.58 -9.64
CA ALA A 46 -20.58 7.18 -8.30
C ALA A 46 -20.21 8.24 -7.27
N TRP A 47 -20.95 8.29 -6.18
CA TRP A 47 -20.52 8.92 -4.95
C TRP A 47 -19.96 7.87 -4.00
N VAL A 48 -18.80 8.13 -3.44
CA VAL A 48 -18.23 7.40 -2.31
C VAL A 48 -18.57 8.17 -1.04
N VAL A 49 -19.38 7.58 -0.19
CA VAL A 49 -19.84 8.18 1.08
C VAL A 49 -19.24 7.38 2.24
N PRO A 50 -18.13 7.83 2.84
CA PRO A 50 -17.57 7.19 4.03
C PRO A 50 -18.46 7.44 5.24
N GLY A 51 -18.44 6.54 6.24
CA GLY A 51 -19.20 6.71 7.47
C GLY A 51 -18.77 7.93 8.29
N ASP A 52 -17.51 8.34 8.13
CA ASP A 52 -16.88 9.53 8.70
C ASP A 52 -16.18 10.31 7.58
N GLY A 53 -16.61 11.51 7.31
CA GLY A 53 -16.02 12.38 6.29
C GLY A 53 -16.97 12.81 5.18
N GLU A 54 -16.44 13.59 4.26
CA GLU A 54 -17.24 14.16 3.18
C GLU A 54 -17.42 13.18 2.02
N PRO A 55 -18.61 13.15 1.38
CA PRO A 55 -18.84 12.43 0.14
C PRO A 55 -17.86 12.86 -0.96
N ARG A 56 -17.38 11.90 -1.74
CA ARG A 56 -16.50 12.13 -2.89
C ARG A 56 -17.17 11.66 -4.17
N ARG A 57 -17.27 12.55 -5.13
CA ARG A 57 -17.81 12.24 -6.46
C ARG A 57 -16.72 11.64 -7.33
N LEU A 58 -17.05 10.57 -8.02
CA LEU A 58 -16.22 9.93 -9.03
C LEU A 58 -16.95 9.94 -10.36
N LEU A 59 -16.25 10.31 -11.41
CA LEU A 59 -16.67 10.19 -12.79
C LEU A 59 -15.87 9.10 -13.50
N ARG A 60 -16.21 8.79 -14.74
CA ARG A 60 -15.38 7.91 -15.58
C ARG A 60 -13.95 8.43 -15.65
N GLY A 61 -12.98 7.56 -15.42
CA GLY A 61 -11.54 7.89 -15.36
C GLY A 61 -11.03 8.26 -13.98
N ASP A 62 -11.91 8.57 -13.03
CA ASP A 62 -11.51 8.81 -11.64
C ASP A 62 -11.30 7.49 -10.91
N THR A 63 -10.39 7.49 -9.97
CA THR A 63 -10.18 6.36 -9.06
C THR A 63 -10.17 6.84 -7.62
N ALA A 64 -10.91 6.16 -6.76
CA ALA A 64 -10.84 6.35 -5.32
C ALA A 64 -10.17 5.17 -4.63
N VAL A 65 -9.39 5.46 -3.59
CA VAL A 65 -8.93 4.47 -2.62
C VAL A 65 -9.57 4.79 -1.28
N VAL A 66 -10.37 3.87 -0.77
CA VAL A 66 -11.01 3.93 0.55
C VAL A 66 -10.22 3.07 1.51
N ARG A 67 -9.76 3.66 2.61
CA ARG A 67 -8.90 3.00 3.60
C ARG A 67 -9.65 2.64 4.88
N GLY A 68 -9.34 1.45 5.42
CA GLY A 68 -9.67 1.03 6.78
C GLY A 68 -10.93 0.17 6.90
N PRO A 69 -11.15 -0.40 8.09
CA PRO A 69 -12.14 -1.45 8.30
C PRO A 69 -13.59 -0.96 8.28
N GLY A 70 -13.83 0.36 8.43
CA GLY A 70 -15.18 0.91 8.38
C GLY A 70 -15.77 0.83 6.98
N GLY A 71 -17.02 0.41 6.86
CA GLY A 71 -17.76 0.38 5.61
C GLY A 71 -17.98 1.78 5.02
N PHE A 72 -18.43 1.83 3.79
CA PHE A 72 -18.83 3.04 3.08
C PHE A 72 -19.97 2.73 2.11
N VAL A 73 -20.67 3.78 1.70
CA VAL A 73 -21.77 3.66 0.73
C VAL A 73 -21.31 4.12 -0.64
N LEU A 74 -21.59 3.34 -1.67
CA LEU A 74 -21.59 3.78 -3.05
C LEU A 74 -23.03 4.12 -3.47
N THR A 75 -23.23 5.28 -4.07
CA THR A 75 -24.57 5.70 -4.51
C THR A 75 -24.50 6.54 -5.78
N ASP A 76 -25.59 6.54 -6.54
CA ASP A 76 -25.73 7.41 -7.72
C ASP A 76 -26.01 8.87 -7.35
N THR A 77 -26.50 9.13 -6.15
CA THR A 77 -26.98 10.46 -5.75
C THR A 77 -26.64 10.76 -4.28
N VAL A 78 -26.20 11.99 -4.01
CA VAL A 78 -26.07 12.55 -2.66
C VAL A 78 -26.91 13.81 -2.55
N GLY A 79 -27.90 13.81 -1.64
CA GLY A 79 -28.91 14.85 -1.59
C GLY A 79 -29.72 14.90 -2.89
N ALA A 80 -29.66 16.03 -3.60
CA ALA A 80 -30.27 16.20 -4.92
C ALA A 80 -29.25 16.18 -6.08
N VAL A 81 -28.00 15.80 -5.81
CA VAL A 81 -26.91 15.87 -6.81
C VAL A 81 -26.57 14.47 -7.32
N PRO A 82 -26.87 14.14 -8.59
CA PRO A 82 -26.48 12.87 -9.19
C PRO A 82 -24.97 12.83 -9.46
N ALA A 83 -24.38 11.63 -9.38
CA ALA A 83 -22.97 11.43 -9.68
C ALA A 83 -22.68 11.67 -11.16
N ALA A 84 -23.54 11.19 -12.05
CA ALA A 84 -23.46 11.41 -13.50
C ALA A 84 -24.84 11.49 -14.14
N PRO A 85 -24.98 12.18 -15.30
CA PRO A 85 -26.22 12.15 -16.09
C PRO A 85 -26.53 10.72 -16.57
N GLY A 86 -27.83 10.38 -16.67
CA GLY A 86 -28.29 9.16 -17.33
C GLY A 86 -28.38 7.90 -16.47
N GLY A 87 -27.91 7.92 -15.23
CA GLY A 87 -28.27 6.97 -14.18
C GLY A 87 -27.72 5.56 -14.26
N ALA A 88 -27.11 5.10 -15.35
CA ALA A 88 -26.43 3.82 -15.43
C ALA A 88 -24.94 3.99 -15.07
N ALA A 89 -24.40 3.07 -14.30
CA ALA A 89 -23.00 3.06 -13.94
C ALA A 89 -22.40 1.64 -14.04
N ASP A 90 -21.20 1.57 -14.61
CA ASP A 90 -20.32 0.39 -14.51
C ASP A 90 -19.14 0.75 -13.63
N ILE A 91 -18.98 0.03 -12.53
CA ILE A 91 -17.98 0.33 -11.51
C ILE A 91 -17.16 -0.92 -11.23
N VAL A 92 -15.84 -0.79 -11.26
CA VAL A 92 -14.92 -1.81 -10.74
C VAL A 92 -14.62 -1.50 -9.28
N VAL A 93 -14.82 -2.50 -8.44
CA VAL A 93 -14.50 -2.45 -7.00
C VAL A 93 -13.50 -3.55 -6.70
N GLY A 94 -12.35 -3.18 -6.13
CA GLY A 94 -11.32 -4.13 -5.71
C GLY A 94 -11.02 -3.98 -4.22
N ALA A 95 -11.26 -5.01 -3.42
CA ALA A 95 -10.93 -5.02 -1.99
C ALA A 95 -9.62 -5.78 -1.78
N TYR A 96 -8.60 -5.07 -1.31
CA TYR A 96 -7.26 -5.60 -1.07
C TYR A 96 -7.11 -6.13 0.35
N ARG A 97 -6.38 -7.22 0.48
CA ARG A 97 -5.94 -7.74 1.76
C ARG A 97 -4.53 -7.20 2.06
N THR A 98 -4.30 -6.74 3.27
CA THR A 98 -2.96 -6.38 3.72
C THR A 98 -2.41 -7.51 4.57
N ALA A 99 -1.42 -8.20 4.07
CA ALA A 99 -0.77 -9.28 4.79
C ALA A 99 0.43 -8.79 5.61
N SER A 100 0.92 -7.57 5.41
CA SER A 100 2.15 -7.09 6.02
C SER A 100 2.00 -5.76 6.76
N ASP A 101 2.87 -5.57 7.75
CA ASP A 101 2.95 -4.34 8.53
C ASP A 101 3.59 -3.18 7.74
N VAL A 102 4.31 -3.48 6.66
CA VAL A 102 4.79 -2.48 5.68
C VAL A 102 3.58 -1.80 5.03
N GLY A 103 2.60 -2.60 4.61
CA GLY A 103 1.33 -2.08 4.11
C GLY A 103 0.62 -1.19 5.13
N HIS A 104 0.66 -1.52 6.41
CA HIS A 104 0.04 -0.71 7.46
C HIS A 104 0.67 0.69 7.62
N ARG A 105 1.99 0.84 7.44
CA ARG A 105 2.64 2.15 7.44
C ARG A 105 2.21 3.02 6.26
N LEU A 106 2.14 2.42 5.07
CA LEU A 106 1.61 3.10 3.88
C LEU A 106 0.17 3.54 4.14
N LEU A 107 -0.68 2.62 4.62
CA LEU A 107 -2.06 2.90 4.94
C LEU A 107 -2.23 4.00 5.99
N GLY A 108 -1.41 3.97 7.05
CA GLY A 108 -1.45 4.98 8.11
C GLY A 108 -1.20 6.41 7.62
N ALA A 109 -0.51 6.56 6.50
CA ALA A 109 -0.19 7.85 5.90
C ALA A 109 -1.24 8.35 4.89
N LEU A 110 -2.17 7.50 4.44
CA LEU A 110 -3.23 7.87 3.50
C LEU A 110 -4.44 8.48 4.23
N PRO A 111 -5.16 9.42 3.64
CA PRO A 111 -6.46 9.86 4.14
C PRO A 111 -7.48 8.72 4.09
N ARG A 112 -8.63 8.86 4.76
CA ARG A 112 -9.72 7.87 4.75
C ARG A 112 -10.18 7.56 3.33
N VAL A 113 -10.36 8.59 2.53
CA VAL A 113 -10.67 8.51 1.10
C VAL A 113 -9.71 9.43 0.36
N LEU A 114 -8.96 8.88 -0.57
CA LEU A 114 -8.24 9.65 -1.56
C LEU A 114 -8.89 9.47 -2.93
N THR A 115 -8.87 10.51 -3.74
CA THR A 115 -9.39 10.48 -5.11
C THR A 115 -8.34 11.02 -6.06
N VAL A 116 -8.18 10.33 -7.18
CA VAL A 116 -7.36 10.77 -8.30
C VAL A 116 -8.28 10.96 -9.49
N ALA A 117 -8.38 12.19 -9.97
CA ALA A 117 -9.17 12.52 -11.13
C ALA A 117 -8.34 12.31 -12.40
N ASP A 118 -9.01 11.83 -13.45
CA ASP A 118 -8.42 11.64 -14.79
C ASP A 118 -7.07 10.90 -14.73
N CYS A 119 -7.05 9.81 -13.96
CA CYS A 119 -5.87 8.97 -13.82
C CYS A 119 -5.51 8.38 -15.19
N ASP A 120 -4.23 8.46 -15.58
CA ASP A 120 -3.68 7.75 -16.76
C ASP A 120 -3.98 6.24 -16.74
N CYS A 121 -4.52 5.77 -15.62
CA CYS A 121 -4.98 4.41 -15.40
C CYS A 121 -6.38 4.09 -15.97
N GLY A 122 -7.05 5.01 -16.66
CA GLY A 122 -8.39 4.78 -17.26
C GLY A 122 -8.43 3.59 -18.19
N VAL A 123 -7.41 3.44 -19.05
CA VAL A 123 -7.25 2.28 -19.96
C VAL A 123 -7.09 0.97 -19.17
N LEU A 124 -6.43 1.05 -18.00
CA LEU A 124 -6.23 -0.10 -17.12
C LEU A 124 -7.55 -0.51 -16.46
N ALA A 125 -8.37 0.44 -16.02
CA ALA A 125 -9.69 0.16 -15.47
C ALA A 125 -10.62 -0.50 -16.52
N GLU A 126 -10.57 -0.07 -17.77
CA GLU A 126 -11.27 -0.71 -18.88
C GLU A 126 -10.79 -2.14 -19.14
N SER A 127 -9.47 -2.37 -19.07
CA SER A 127 -8.88 -3.70 -19.20
C SER A 127 -9.31 -4.63 -18.06
N ILE A 128 -9.35 -4.13 -16.83
CA ILE A 128 -9.86 -4.87 -15.66
C ILE A 128 -11.34 -5.22 -15.87
N ALA A 129 -12.17 -4.25 -16.28
CA ALA A 129 -13.59 -4.47 -16.51
C ALA A 129 -13.83 -5.52 -17.61
N ALA A 130 -13.03 -5.51 -18.68
CA ALA A 130 -13.09 -6.49 -19.74
C ALA A 130 -12.69 -7.89 -19.25
N GLU A 131 -11.62 -7.99 -18.45
CA GLU A 131 -11.17 -9.27 -17.91
C GLU A 131 -12.18 -9.85 -16.90
N VAL A 132 -12.76 -9.02 -16.02
CA VAL A 132 -13.83 -9.46 -15.09
C VAL A 132 -15.06 -9.96 -15.84
N SER A 133 -15.36 -9.38 -17.01
CA SER A 133 -16.53 -9.77 -17.84
C SER A 133 -16.30 -11.02 -18.68
N ALA A 134 -15.05 -11.41 -18.87
CA ALA A 134 -14.68 -12.60 -19.63
C ALA A 134 -14.88 -13.82 -18.72
N ALA A 135 -15.95 -14.59 -18.95
CA ALA A 135 -16.28 -15.75 -18.13
C ALA A 135 -15.19 -16.84 -18.19
N ASP A 136 -14.82 -17.38 -17.05
CA ASP A 136 -14.03 -18.62 -16.83
C ASP A 136 -12.77 -18.81 -17.70
N ARG A 137 -11.98 -17.77 -17.91
CA ARG A 137 -10.69 -17.91 -18.61
C ARG A 137 -9.61 -18.48 -17.67
N ALA A 138 -8.90 -19.49 -18.15
CA ALA A 138 -7.76 -20.03 -17.41
C ALA A 138 -6.74 -18.93 -17.10
N GLY A 139 -6.35 -18.79 -15.82
CA GLY A 139 -5.41 -17.76 -15.36
C GLY A 139 -6.02 -16.37 -15.10
N GLN A 140 -7.33 -16.19 -15.32
CA GLN A 140 -8.02 -14.93 -15.07
C GLN A 140 -7.76 -14.33 -13.68
N PRO A 141 -7.84 -15.07 -12.56
CA PRO A 141 -7.56 -14.50 -11.24
C PRO A 141 -6.14 -13.92 -11.15
N TYR A 142 -5.15 -14.60 -11.72
CA TYR A 142 -3.77 -14.11 -11.73
C TYR A 142 -3.60 -12.83 -12.56
N VAL A 143 -4.28 -12.72 -13.69
CA VAL A 143 -4.27 -11.51 -14.54
C VAL A 143 -4.90 -10.35 -13.79
N LEU A 144 -6.06 -10.57 -13.16
CA LEU A 144 -6.76 -9.57 -12.38
C LEU A 144 -5.91 -9.08 -11.21
N ASP A 145 -5.27 -9.96 -10.45
CA ASP A 145 -4.36 -9.59 -9.36
C ASP A 145 -3.26 -8.63 -9.85
N LYS A 146 -2.66 -8.91 -11.01
CA LYS A 146 -1.59 -8.07 -11.57
C LYS A 146 -2.08 -6.72 -12.09
N LEU A 147 -3.22 -6.69 -12.74
CA LEU A 147 -3.83 -5.45 -13.22
C LEU A 147 -4.19 -4.52 -12.06
N LEU A 148 -4.64 -5.07 -10.96
CA LEU A 148 -5.03 -4.31 -9.78
C LEU A 148 -3.86 -3.84 -8.95
N ASP A 149 -2.85 -4.69 -8.76
CA ASP A 149 -1.57 -4.25 -8.20
C ASP A 149 -1.05 -3.03 -8.98
N TRP A 150 -1.12 -3.09 -10.30
CA TRP A 150 -0.72 -1.98 -11.15
C TRP A 150 -1.61 -0.75 -10.97
N LEU A 151 -2.93 -0.91 -10.98
CA LEU A 151 -3.87 0.21 -10.80
C LEU A 151 -3.65 0.92 -9.45
N LEU A 152 -3.46 0.17 -8.37
CA LEU A 152 -3.16 0.74 -7.06
C LEU A 152 -1.85 1.52 -7.05
N VAL A 153 -0.79 0.96 -7.66
CA VAL A 153 0.52 1.62 -7.77
C VAL A 153 0.40 2.95 -8.52
N CYS A 154 -0.27 2.96 -9.68
CA CYS A 154 -0.49 4.16 -10.47
C CYS A 154 -1.28 5.20 -9.69
N THR A 155 -2.42 4.80 -9.12
CA THR A 155 -3.28 5.71 -8.33
C THR A 155 -2.54 6.36 -7.17
N LEU A 156 -1.73 5.59 -6.42
CA LEU A 156 -0.96 6.13 -5.30
C LEU A 156 0.16 7.05 -5.78
N ARG A 157 0.81 6.72 -6.89
CA ARG A 157 1.85 7.57 -7.49
C ARG A 157 1.26 8.91 -7.91
N ASP A 158 0.19 8.89 -8.70
CA ASP A 158 -0.48 10.09 -9.18
C ASP A 158 -1.00 10.95 -8.02
N TRP A 159 -1.48 10.30 -6.95
CA TRP A 159 -1.89 11.04 -5.77
C TRP A 159 -0.71 11.69 -5.03
N PHE A 160 0.41 10.98 -4.86
CA PHE A 160 1.59 11.51 -4.17
C PHE A 160 2.29 12.63 -4.95
N ASP A 161 2.19 12.63 -6.26
CA ASP A 161 2.82 13.62 -7.14
C ASP A 161 2.01 14.92 -7.25
N ARG A 162 0.81 14.98 -6.69
CA ARG A 162 -0.01 16.20 -6.67
C ARG A 162 0.60 17.29 -5.81
N PRO A 163 0.52 18.56 -6.23
CA PRO A 163 1.08 19.69 -5.47
C PRO A 163 0.45 19.88 -4.09
N ASP A 164 -0.83 19.55 -3.93
CA ASP A 164 -1.61 19.63 -2.69
C ASP A 164 -1.53 18.38 -1.82
N ALA A 165 -0.95 17.31 -2.34
CA ALA A 165 -0.75 16.09 -1.59
C ALA A 165 0.26 16.30 -0.46
N ARG A 166 0.01 15.58 0.64
CA ARG A 166 0.96 15.47 1.74
C ARG A 166 1.54 14.06 1.76
N PRO A 167 2.45 13.75 0.81
CA PRO A 167 3.03 12.41 0.75
C PRO A 167 3.76 12.11 2.06
N PRO A 168 3.80 10.82 2.46
CA PRO A 168 4.57 10.39 3.62
C PRO A 168 6.01 10.85 3.55
N ALA A 169 6.63 11.07 4.71
CA ALA A 169 8.02 11.53 4.79
C ALA A 169 8.99 10.62 4.02
N TRP A 170 8.79 9.31 4.09
CA TRP A 170 9.61 8.34 3.35
C TRP A 170 9.47 8.46 1.83
N TYR A 171 8.28 8.78 1.30
CA TYR A 171 8.08 8.97 -0.14
C TYR A 171 8.89 10.17 -0.65
N ARG A 172 8.81 11.29 0.06
CA ARG A 172 9.62 12.48 -0.25
C ARG A 172 11.12 12.21 -0.15
N ALA A 173 11.52 11.43 0.85
CA ALA A 173 12.91 11.04 1.05
C ALA A 173 13.48 10.18 -0.08
N LEU A 174 12.64 9.39 -0.78
CA LEU A 174 13.07 8.61 -1.95
C LEU A 174 13.51 9.47 -3.14
N GLY A 175 12.88 10.65 -3.31
CA GLY A 175 13.26 11.63 -4.34
C GLY A 175 14.43 12.53 -3.94
N ASP A 176 14.90 12.49 -2.70
CA ASP A 176 15.99 13.32 -2.22
C ASP A 176 17.35 12.83 -2.75
N GLU A 177 18.18 13.75 -3.24
CA GLU A 177 19.48 13.42 -3.86
C GLU A 177 20.47 12.73 -2.91
N VAL A 178 20.39 13.02 -1.61
CA VAL A 178 21.29 12.49 -0.58
C VAL A 178 20.67 11.26 0.13
N VAL A 179 19.40 11.37 0.53
CA VAL A 179 18.74 10.34 1.32
C VAL A 179 18.21 9.20 0.46
N GLY A 180 17.70 9.50 -0.74
CA GLY A 180 17.11 8.52 -1.65
C GLY A 180 18.04 7.37 -2.04
N PRO A 181 19.29 7.61 -2.46
CA PRO A 181 20.24 6.52 -2.72
C PRO A 181 20.50 5.61 -1.52
N ALA A 182 20.61 6.18 -0.33
CA ALA A 182 20.79 5.40 0.90
C ALA A 182 19.56 4.56 1.28
N MET A 183 18.36 5.11 1.12
CA MET A 183 17.11 4.37 1.32
C MET A 183 17.00 3.20 0.35
N ARG A 184 17.23 3.43 -0.94
CA ARG A 184 17.23 2.36 -1.95
C ARG A 184 18.22 1.26 -1.60
N ALA A 185 19.45 1.61 -1.20
CA ALA A 185 20.47 0.64 -0.82
C ALA A 185 20.07 -0.21 0.41
N VAL A 186 19.43 0.40 1.40
CA VAL A 186 18.89 -0.29 2.59
C VAL A 186 17.78 -1.26 2.20
N HIS A 187 16.88 -0.86 1.30
CA HIS A 187 15.78 -1.70 0.82
C HIS A 187 16.28 -2.86 -0.07
N ASP A 188 17.26 -2.59 -0.93
CA ASP A 188 17.83 -3.61 -1.82
C ASP A 188 18.60 -4.71 -1.07
N ALA A 189 19.29 -4.35 0.00
CA ALA A 189 20.13 -5.24 0.76
C ALA A 189 19.97 -5.05 2.29
N PRO A 190 18.79 -5.32 2.86
CA PRO A 190 18.53 -5.08 4.29
C PRO A 190 19.46 -5.90 5.21
N GLY A 191 19.88 -7.09 4.77
CA GLY A 191 20.79 -7.97 5.50
C GLY A 191 22.25 -7.49 5.54
N ARG A 192 22.65 -6.53 4.70
CA ARG A 192 24.02 -6.01 4.68
C ARG A 192 24.34 -5.26 6.00
N PRO A 193 25.58 -5.35 6.53
CA PRO A 193 25.98 -4.66 7.75
C PRO A 193 26.16 -3.14 7.53
N TRP A 194 25.04 -2.47 7.28
CA TRP A 194 25.00 -1.03 7.08
C TRP A 194 25.39 -0.27 8.34
N THR A 195 26.16 0.79 8.16
CA THR A 195 26.48 1.75 9.20
C THR A 195 26.09 3.15 8.73
N THR A 196 25.85 4.07 9.66
CA THR A 196 25.57 5.47 9.30
C THR A 196 26.72 6.07 8.47
N ALA A 197 27.98 5.70 8.76
CA ALA A 197 29.13 6.15 8.00
C ALA A 197 29.14 5.57 6.58
N GLY A 198 28.80 4.30 6.41
CA GLY A 198 28.69 3.65 5.10
C GLY A 198 27.59 4.25 4.23
N LEU A 199 26.44 4.55 4.82
CA LEU A 199 25.32 5.22 4.12
C LEU A 199 25.66 6.67 3.74
N ALA A 200 26.35 7.40 4.62
CA ALA A 200 26.80 8.76 4.35
C ALA A 200 27.85 8.80 3.21
N ALA A 201 28.80 7.85 3.21
CA ALA A 201 29.77 7.69 2.14
C ALA A 201 29.12 7.39 0.80
N LEU A 202 28.10 6.51 0.76
CA LEU A 202 27.32 6.21 -0.42
C LEU A 202 26.59 7.46 -0.96
N ALA A 203 26.13 8.31 -0.06
CA ALA A 203 25.47 9.57 -0.40
C ALA A 203 26.43 10.74 -0.70
N GLY A 204 27.75 10.54 -0.61
CA GLY A 204 28.76 11.56 -0.89
C GLY A 204 28.81 12.73 0.11
N VAL A 205 28.32 12.53 1.35
CA VAL A 205 28.26 13.59 2.38
C VAL A 205 28.88 13.15 3.70
N SER A 206 29.13 14.09 4.61
CA SER A 206 29.60 13.76 5.96
C SER A 206 28.52 13.02 6.76
N ARG A 207 28.94 12.16 7.71
CA ARG A 207 28.04 11.42 8.62
C ARG A 207 27.05 12.33 9.33
N THR A 208 27.51 13.48 9.81
CA THR A 208 26.66 14.47 10.53
C THR A 208 25.61 15.08 9.59
N ALA A 209 26.02 15.51 8.39
CA ALA A 209 25.12 16.08 7.41
C ALA A 209 24.07 15.05 6.96
N PHE A 210 24.50 13.81 6.69
CA PHE A 210 23.60 12.70 6.34
C PHE A 210 22.56 12.44 7.44
N THR A 211 23.02 12.24 8.69
CA THR A 211 22.09 11.92 9.81
C THR A 211 21.06 13.04 10.01
N ARG A 212 21.50 14.30 9.97
CA ARG A 212 20.61 15.46 10.11
C ARG A 212 19.56 15.50 8.99
N ARG A 213 19.99 15.37 7.72
CA ARG A 213 19.10 15.42 6.56
C ARG A 213 18.14 14.23 6.55
N PHE A 214 18.63 13.02 6.81
CA PHE A 214 17.81 11.83 6.90
C PHE A 214 16.73 11.97 7.99
N THR A 215 17.11 12.36 9.21
CA THR A 215 16.17 12.51 10.32
C THR A 215 15.13 13.62 10.05
N ALA A 216 15.54 14.71 9.41
CA ALA A 216 14.63 15.79 9.03
C ALA A 216 13.59 15.35 7.97
N LEU A 217 13.99 14.51 7.02
CA LEU A 217 13.12 14.03 5.94
C LEU A 217 12.27 12.81 6.34
N VAL A 218 12.85 11.85 7.08
CA VAL A 218 12.21 10.57 7.40
C VAL A 218 11.50 10.60 8.76
N GLY A 219 11.93 11.50 9.66
CA GLY A 219 11.38 11.64 11.02
C GLY A 219 12.09 10.79 12.06
N GLU A 220 13.02 9.90 11.66
CA GLU A 220 13.80 9.04 12.56
C GLU A 220 15.24 8.87 12.09
N PRO A 221 16.19 8.50 12.98
CA PRO A 221 17.59 8.27 12.60
C PRO A 221 17.75 7.10 11.63
N PRO A 222 18.79 7.11 10.74
CA PRO A 222 18.99 6.08 9.71
C PRO A 222 19.03 4.64 10.23
N MET A 223 19.68 4.41 11.36
CA MET A 223 19.80 3.04 11.93
C MET A 223 18.52 2.59 12.64
N ALA A 224 17.69 3.51 13.13
CA ALA A 224 16.36 3.21 13.65
C ALA A 224 15.44 2.78 12.51
N TYR A 225 15.43 3.53 11.42
CA TYR A 225 14.73 3.19 10.18
C TYR A 225 15.12 1.80 9.65
N LEU A 226 16.42 1.52 9.50
CA LEU A 226 16.92 0.19 9.09
C LEU A 226 16.44 -0.91 10.03
N THR A 227 16.48 -0.67 11.35
CA THR A 227 16.01 -1.67 12.33
C THR A 227 14.52 -1.92 12.17
N GLY A 228 13.71 -0.87 12.04
CA GLY A 228 12.27 -0.98 11.77
C GLY A 228 11.99 -1.79 10.52
N TRP A 229 12.64 -1.44 9.40
CA TRP A 229 12.52 -2.14 8.12
C TRP A 229 12.88 -3.63 8.22
N ARG A 230 14.00 -3.97 8.89
CA ARG A 230 14.40 -5.35 9.13
C ARG A 230 13.36 -6.13 9.93
N MET A 231 12.72 -5.51 10.92
CA MET A 231 11.69 -6.17 11.74
C MET A 231 10.39 -6.37 10.98
N GLU A 232 10.05 -5.48 10.07
CA GLU A 232 8.91 -5.64 9.17
C GLU A 232 9.12 -6.80 8.21
N LEU A 233 10.26 -6.81 7.51
CA LEU A 233 10.63 -7.91 6.62
C LEU A 233 10.72 -9.25 7.37
N ALA A 234 11.24 -9.25 8.60
CA ALA A 234 11.29 -10.45 9.43
C ALA A 234 9.89 -10.95 9.81
N ALA A 235 8.96 -10.07 10.12
CA ALA A 235 7.58 -10.43 10.42
C ALA A 235 6.89 -11.10 9.22
N GLU A 236 7.12 -10.61 8.01
CA GLU A 236 6.65 -11.23 6.78
C GLU A 236 7.29 -12.61 6.55
N LEU A 237 8.61 -12.71 6.68
CA LEU A 237 9.33 -13.98 6.51
C LEU A 237 8.93 -15.06 7.54
N LEU A 238 8.52 -14.66 8.74
CA LEU A 238 8.06 -15.56 9.79
C LEU A 238 6.66 -16.14 9.52
N THR A 239 5.92 -15.64 8.52
CA THR A 239 4.65 -16.24 8.10
C THR A 239 4.83 -17.54 7.34
N ASP A 240 6.01 -17.77 6.75
CA ASP A 240 6.34 -19.04 6.12
C ASP A 240 6.49 -20.15 7.18
N PRO A 241 5.69 -21.23 7.14
CA PRO A 241 5.77 -22.34 8.08
C PRO A 241 7.14 -23.01 8.12
N GLY A 242 7.88 -23.02 7.01
CA GLY A 242 9.23 -23.57 6.88
C GLY A 242 10.34 -22.67 7.43
N ALA A 243 10.06 -21.40 7.70
CA ALA A 243 11.08 -20.46 8.16
C ALA A 243 11.45 -20.69 9.63
N THR A 244 12.75 -20.85 9.92
CA THR A 244 13.25 -20.85 11.29
C THR A 244 13.64 -19.45 11.74
N VAL A 245 13.48 -19.16 13.04
CA VAL A 245 13.86 -17.86 13.63
C VAL A 245 15.32 -17.52 13.32
N ALA A 246 16.21 -18.51 13.37
CA ALA A 246 17.63 -18.33 13.07
C ALA A 246 17.89 -18.03 11.58
N ALA A 247 17.15 -18.65 10.66
CA ALA A 247 17.26 -18.36 9.22
C ALA A 247 16.78 -16.94 8.91
N VAL A 248 15.63 -16.54 9.48
CA VAL A 248 15.09 -15.20 9.34
C VAL A 248 16.05 -14.15 9.92
N ALA A 249 16.59 -14.37 11.11
CA ALA A 249 17.59 -13.48 11.74
C ALA A 249 18.76 -13.19 10.78
N ARG A 250 19.37 -14.24 10.22
CA ARG A 250 20.48 -14.09 9.26
C ARG A 250 20.05 -13.33 8.00
N ARG A 251 18.87 -13.63 7.47
CA ARG A 251 18.36 -13.01 6.24
C ARG A 251 18.15 -11.50 6.40
N VAL A 252 17.75 -11.05 7.60
CA VAL A 252 17.57 -9.63 7.89
C VAL A 252 18.81 -8.98 8.52
N GLY A 253 19.96 -9.66 8.51
CA GLY A 253 21.27 -9.10 8.88
C GLY A 253 21.62 -9.12 10.36
N TYR A 254 21.06 -10.08 11.11
CA TYR A 254 21.48 -10.39 12.47
C TYR A 254 22.35 -11.64 12.49
N ALA A 255 23.54 -11.53 13.07
CA ALA A 255 24.46 -12.65 13.20
C ALA A 255 23.95 -13.68 14.22
N ASP A 256 23.19 -13.22 15.22
CA ASP A 256 22.70 -14.02 16.33
C ASP A 256 21.17 -13.93 16.46
N ALA A 257 20.52 -15.09 16.60
CA ALA A 257 19.08 -15.21 16.77
C ALA A 257 18.56 -14.64 18.10
N PHE A 258 19.43 -14.58 19.13
CA PHE A 258 19.04 -13.99 20.41
C PHE A 258 18.95 -12.48 20.31
N ALA A 259 19.97 -11.82 19.75
CA ALA A 259 19.97 -10.38 19.48
C ALA A 259 18.81 -9.98 18.57
N PHE A 260 18.52 -10.80 17.54
CA PHE A 260 17.35 -10.62 16.68
C PHE A 260 16.04 -10.68 17.49
N SER A 261 15.86 -11.72 18.31
CA SER A 261 14.62 -11.92 19.08
C SER A 261 14.38 -10.76 20.06
N ALA A 262 15.44 -10.26 20.69
CA ALA A 262 15.37 -9.08 21.57
C ALA A 262 14.96 -7.81 20.79
N ALA A 263 15.55 -7.57 19.61
CA ALA A 263 15.20 -6.45 18.75
C ALA A 263 13.76 -6.57 18.23
N PHE A 264 13.35 -7.75 17.79
CA PHE A 264 12.02 -8.02 17.29
C PHE A 264 10.96 -7.75 18.38
N LYS A 265 11.17 -8.31 19.60
CA LYS A 265 10.26 -8.07 20.73
C LYS A 265 10.19 -6.59 21.11
N ARG A 266 11.30 -5.87 21.08
CA ARG A 266 11.32 -4.42 21.37
C ARG A 266 10.53 -3.61 20.37
N VAL A 267 10.59 -3.95 19.06
CA VAL A 267 9.92 -3.21 17.98
C VAL A 267 8.47 -3.65 17.83
N ARG A 268 8.18 -4.96 17.97
CA ARG A 268 6.89 -5.57 17.67
C ARG A 268 6.02 -5.88 18.90
N GLY A 269 6.57 -5.73 20.10
CA GLY A 269 5.89 -6.05 21.37
C GLY A 269 5.79 -7.54 21.68
N VAL A 270 5.98 -8.43 20.69
CA VAL A 270 5.89 -9.91 20.84
C VAL A 270 7.14 -10.61 20.37
N SER A 271 7.39 -11.84 20.84
CA SER A 271 8.52 -12.63 20.36
C SER A 271 8.31 -13.12 18.91
N PRO A 272 9.38 -13.43 18.15
CA PRO A 272 9.27 -14.01 16.82
C PRO A 272 8.43 -15.30 16.79
N SER A 273 8.57 -16.15 17.80
CA SER A 273 7.82 -17.40 17.91
C SER A 273 6.34 -17.17 18.19
N ALA A 274 6.00 -16.19 19.06
CA ALA A 274 4.62 -15.83 19.34
C ALA A 274 3.96 -15.20 18.10
N HIS A 275 4.69 -14.36 17.36
CA HIS A 275 4.20 -13.76 16.10
C HIS A 275 3.84 -14.83 15.07
N ARG A 276 4.71 -15.84 14.89
CA ARG A 276 4.44 -16.97 13.99
C ARG A 276 3.21 -17.78 14.43
N GLY A 277 3.09 -18.07 15.74
CA GLY A 277 1.95 -18.86 16.26
C GLY A 277 0.61 -18.17 16.11
N ALA A 278 0.54 -16.87 16.30
CA ALA A 278 -0.70 -16.10 16.17
C ALA A 278 -1.25 -16.07 14.73
N ARG A 279 -0.39 -16.17 13.72
CA ARG A 279 -0.82 -16.20 12.30
C ARG A 279 -1.09 -17.59 11.74
N ALA A 280 -0.58 -18.64 12.38
CA ALA A 280 -0.91 -20.03 12.02
C ALA A 280 -2.31 -20.44 12.51
N ALA A 281 -2.94 -19.65 13.38
CA ALA A 281 -4.25 -19.90 13.98
C ALA A 281 -5.41 -19.15 13.26
N VAL A 282 -5.13 -18.40 12.20
CA VAL A 282 -6.09 -17.69 11.35
C VAL A 282 -6.10 -18.29 9.93
#